data_0201d0d372d3ee4f7c1996fc53d9a76f
#
_entry.id   0201d0d372d3ee4f7c1996fc53d9a76f
#
_cell.length_a   1.000
_cell.length_b   1.000
_cell.length_c   1.000
_cell.angle_alpha   90.00
_cell.angle_beta   90.00
_cell.angle_gamma   90.00
#
_symmetry.space_group_name_H-M   'P 1'
#
loop_
_entity.id
_entity.type
_entity.pdbx_description
1 polymer ?
#
loop_
_entity_poly.entity_id
_entity_poly.type
_entity_poly.pdbx_seq_one_letter_code
_entity_poly.pdbx_strand_id
1 'polypeptide(L)'
;KIDWAEQFINQHLQAFRCPYCHEAMVSAENHSVVCEKGHRFNISKKGTLHLMKQNANTDYDATLFQHRYELVQSGFFEPLLEALLPYLSGNEEKFIVDIGCGEGSHVSWLSKFVQAPLCGMDIAKEGIHQASVHFGNQALFFLGDLANLPFADESCGALLNILTPSNYQEFMRVLAPGGTLVKVIPGNDYLAELRQQLYRSNPEKQTYSNADILERVQSECPQV
;
A
#
# COMPACT_ATOMS: atom_id res chain seq x y z
N LYS A 1 -8.53 -0.53 -18.52
CA LYS A 1 -8.10 -0.78 -17.13
C LYS A 1 -8.09 -2.26 -16.80
N ILE A 2 -9.17 -2.99 -17.08
CA ILE A 2 -9.24 -4.43 -16.79
C ILE A 2 -8.18 -5.20 -17.58
N ASP A 3 -8.07 -4.96 -18.88
CA ASP A 3 -7.09 -5.62 -19.77
C ASP A 3 -5.65 -5.25 -19.38
N TRP A 4 -5.42 -4.00 -18.99
CA TRP A 4 -4.13 -3.54 -18.46
C TRP A 4 -3.74 -4.28 -17.18
N ALA A 5 -4.67 -4.39 -16.23
CA ALA A 5 -4.43 -5.08 -14.96
C ALA A 5 -4.17 -6.58 -15.18
N GLU A 6 -4.94 -7.23 -16.08
CA GLU A 6 -4.71 -8.62 -16.45
C GLU A 6 -3.32 -8.84 -17.04
N GLN A 7 -2.93 -7.98 -18.00
CA GLN A 7 -1.60 -8.04 -18.61
C GLN A 7 -0.49 -7.79 -17.60
N PHE A 8 -0.64 -6.78 -16.74
CA PHE A 8 0.32 -6.47 -15.67
C PHE A 8 0.50 -7.64 -14.71
N ILE A 9 -0.59 -8.24 -14.25
CA ILE A 9 -0.53 -9.38 -13.35
C ILE A 9 0.11 -10.58 -14.05
N ASN A 10 -0.23 -10.85 -15.30
CA ASN A 10 0.30 -11.98 -16.06
C ASN A 10 1.82 -11.87 -16.27
N GLN A 11 2.33 -10.67 -16.48
CA GLN A 11 3.77 -10.40 -16.59
C GLN A 11 4.52 -10.64 -15.28
N HIS A 12 3.83 -10.57 -14.14
CA HIS A 12 4.42 -10.63 -12.80
C HIS A 12 3.81 -11.73 -11.92
N LEU A 13 3.25 -12.77 -12.52
CA LEU A 13 2.47 -13.81 -11.83
C LEU A 13 3.21 -14.45 -10.67
N GLN A 14 4.52 -14.71 -10.84
CA GLN A 14 5.40 -15.31 -9.84
C GLN A 14 5.59 -14.48 -8.58
N ALA A 15 5.28 -13.19 -8.63
CA ALA A 15 5.39 -12.32 -7.46
C ALA A 15 4.14 -12.36 -6.56
N PHE A 16 3.07 -13.01 -7.01
CA PHE A 16 1.83 -13.10 -6.25
C PHE A 16 1.61 -14.49 -5.66
N ARG A 17 1.02 -14.54 -4.46
CA ARG A 17 0.52 -15.77 -3.85
C ARG A 17 -0.95 -15.64 -3.49
N CYS A 18 -1.61 -16.77 -3.40
CA CYS A 18 -3.02 -16.86 -3.03
C CYS A 18 -3.22 -16.48 -1.55
N PRO A 19 -4.09 -15.51 -1.21
CA PRO A 19 -4.35 -15.15 0.19
C PRO A 19 -5.10 -16.24 0.96
N TYR A 20 -5.71 -17.25 0.28
CA TYR A 20 -6.45 -18.33 0.93
C TYR A 20 -5.57 -19.53 1.27
N CYS A 21 -4.76 -20.03 0.33
CA CYS A 21 -3.97 -21.24 0.50
C CYS A 21 -2.46 -21.03 0.47
N HIS A 22 -2.02 -19.81 0.17
CA HIS A 22 -0.63 -19.37 0.09
C HIS A 22 0.19 -20.00 -1.05
N GLU A 23 -0.45 -20.77 -1.93
CA GLU A 23 0.19 -21.31 -3.14
C GLU A 23 0.33 -20.22 -4.22
N ALA A 24 1.18 -20.48 -5.21
CA ALA A 24 1.45 -19.55 -6.30
C ALA A 24 0.19 -19.25 -7.14
N MET A 25 0.16 -18.06 -7.73
CA MET A 25 -0.77 -17.75 -8.82
C MET A 25 -0.21 -18.34 -10.11
N VAL A 26 -1.06 -19.01 -10.92
CA VAL A 26 -0.64 -19.76 -12.11
C VAL A 26 -1.21 -19.22 -13.42
N SER A 27 -2.26 -18.41 -13.37
CA SER A 27 -2.78 -17.75 -14.57
C SER A 27 -3.47 -16.44 -14.24
N ALA A 28 -3.41 -15.51 -15.19
CA ALA A 28 -4.20 -14.28 -15.22
C ALA A 28 -4.82 -14.18 -16.62
N GLU A 29 -6.01 -14.74 -16.79
CA GLU A 29 -6.71 -14.85 -18.06
C GLU A 29 -8.22 -14.69 -17.87
N ASN A 30 -8.88 -14.19 -18.94
CA ASN A 30 -10.33 -13.98 -18.94
C ASN A 30 -10.80 -13.14 -17.72
N HIS A 31 -10.03 -12.10 -17.43
CA HIS A 31 -10.25 -11.17 -16.30
C HIS A 31 -10.33 -11.87 -14.94
N SER A 32 -9.54 -12.92 -14.76
CA SER A 32 -9.44 -13.69 -13.51
C SER A 32 -8.02 -14.13 -13.24
N VAL A 33 -7.63 -14.10 -11.98
CA VAL A 33 -6.36 -14.66 -11.48
C VAL A 33 -6.67 -15.95 -10.73
N VAL A 34 -5.92 -17.01 -11.02
CA VAL A 34 -6.16 -18.35 -10.46
C VAL A 34 -4.88 -18.89 -9.82
N CYS A 35 -4.98 -19.49 -8.64
CA CYS A 35 -3.87 -20.16 -7.97
C CYS A 35 -3.82 -21.66 -8.29
N GLU A 36 -2.72 -22.34 -7.94
CA GLU A 36 -2.51 -23.78 -8.13
C GLU A 36 -3.64 -24.65 -7.57
N LYS A 37 -4.27 -24.24 -6.44
CA LYS A 37 -5.42 -24.94 -5.85
C LYS A 37 -6.78 -24.50 -6.38
N GLY A 38 -6.81 -23.70 -7.45
CA GLY A 38 -8.02 -23.30 -8.13
C GLY A 38 -8.82 -22.17 -7.48
N HIS A 39 -8.30 -21.49 -6.45
CA HIS A 39 -8.95 -20.28 -5.98
C HIS A 39 -8.88 -19.21 -7.07
N ARG A 40 -10.03 -18.57 -7.32
CA ARG A 40 -10.20 -17.60 -8.41
C ARG A 40 -10.54 -16.22 -7.87
N PHE A 41 -9.87 -15.20 -8.40
CA PHE A 41 -10.03 -13.79 -8.06
C PHE A 41 -10.35 -13.01 -9.32
N ASN A 42 -11.55 -12.45 -9.40
CA ASN A 42 -11.97 -11.70 -10.58
C ASN A 42 -11.36 -10.29 -10.57
N ILE A 43 -10.86 -9.87 -11.71
CA ILE A 43 -10.45 -8.49 -11.95
C ILE A 43 -11.71 -7.67 -12.25
N SER A 44 -11.93 -6.58 -11.53
CA SER A 44 -13.07 -5.71 -11.75
C SER A 44 -12.93 -4.94 -13.06
N LYS A 45 -14.03 -4.38 -13.58
CA LYS A 45 -14.00 -3.48 -14.75
C LYS A 45 -13.07 -2.27 -14.58
N LYS A 46 -12.74 -1.93 -13.34
CA LYS A 46 -11.80 -0.83 -12.99
C LYS A 46 -10.35 -1.29 -12.85
N GLY A 47 -10.06 -2.57 -13.10
CA GLY A 47 -8.73 -3.14 -12.98
C GLY A 47 -8.28 -3.45 -11.55
N THR A 48 -9.21 -3.59 -10.60
CA THR A 48 -8.88 -3.91 -9.21
C THR A 48 -9.16 -5.37 -8.89
N LEU A 49 -8.45 -5.92 -7.88
CA LEU A 49 -8.73 -7.24 -7.31
C LEU A 49 -9.18 -7.12 -5.85
N HIS A 50 -9.78 -8.20 -5.38
CA HIS A 50 -10.10 -8.40 -3.98
C HIS A 50 -9.30 -9.61 -3.47
N LEU A 51 -8.18 -9.35 -2.82
CA LEU A 51 -7.22 -10.36 -2.33
C LEU A 51 -7.25 -10.47 -0.80
N MET A 52 -8.46 -10.45 -0.22
CA MET A 52 -8.70 -10.59 1.22
C MET A 52 -9.60 -11.80 1.49
N LYS A 53 -9.38 -12.47 2.64
CA LYS A 53 -10.25 -13.56 3.11
C LYS A 53 -11.61 -13.07 3.58
N GLN A 54 -11.69 -11.90 4.15
CA GLN A 54 -12.90 -11.30 4.70
C GLN A 54 -12.94 -9.80 4.37
N ASN A 55 -14.13 -9.27 4.19
CA ASN A 55 -14.29 -7.82 4.06
C ASN A 55 -14.02 -7.16 5.42
N ALA A 56 -13.27 -6.08 5.42
CA ALA A 56 -13.13 -5.23 6.59
C ALA A 56 -14.21 -4.16 6.60
N ASN A 57 -14.79 -3.93 7.76
CA ASN A 57 -15.54 -2.71 8.00
C ASN A 57 -14.55 -1.62 8.39
N THR A 58 -14.52 -0.55 7.64
CA THR A 58 -13.70 0.63 7.92
C THR A 58 -14.59 1.84 8.04
N ASP A 59 -14.22 2.77 8.92
CA ASP A 59 -14.89 4.08 9.05
C ASP A 59 -14.43 5.07 7.96
N TYR A 60 -13.59 4.61 7.02
CA TYR A 60 -13.08 5.43 5.93
C TYR A 60 -14.08 5.50 4.78
N ASP A 61 -14.71 6.65 4.63
CA ASP A 61 -15.71 6.91 3.59
C ASP A 61 -15.10 7.57 2.33
N ALA A 62 -15.92 7.71 1.30
CA ALA A 62 -15.53 8.34 0.06
C ALA A 62 -15.12 9.81 0.23
N THR A 63 -15.74 10.52 1.18
CA THR A 63 -15.47 11.94 1.45
C THR A 63 -14.08 12.13 2.02
N LEU A 64 -13.66 11.26 2.96
CA LEU A 64 -12.31 11.28 3.51
C LEU A 64 -11.26 11.12 2.41
N PHE A 65 -11.44 10.11 1.53
CA PHE A 65 -10.48 9.87 0.45
C PHE A 65 -10.48 10.97 -0.61
N GLN A 66 -11.63 11.60 -0.87
CA GLN A 66 -11.69 12.76 -1.74
C GLN A 66 -10.86 13.94 -1.18
N HIS A 67 -10.98 14.24 0.11
CA HIS A 67 -10.17 15.29 0.75
C HIS A 67 -8.67 14.92 0.79
N ARG A 68 -8.34 13.65 0.99
CA ARG A 68 -6.93 13.21 0.88
C ARG A 68 -6.39 13.43 -0.52
N TYR A 69 -7.14 13.03 -1.54
CA TYR A 69 -6.78 13.26 -2.94
C TYR A 69 -6.49 14.74 -3.20
N GLU A 70 -7.42 15.65 -2.82
CA GLU A 70 -7.26 17.10 -2.97
C GLU A 70 -6.00 17.62 -2.24
N LEU A 71 -5.74 17.14 -1.03
CA LEU A 71 -4.57 17.51 -0.26
C LEU A 71 -3.27 17.09 -0.94
N VAL A 72 -3.21 15.86 -1.49
CA VAL A 72 -2.01 15.41 -2.23
C VAL A 72 -1.84 16.19 -3.53
N GLN A 73 -2.95 16.48 -4.25
CA GLN A 73 -2.89 17.30 -5.47
C GLN A 73 -2.45 18.74 -5.21
N SER A 74 -2.61 19.26 -3.98
CA SER A 74 -2.11 20.58 -3.61
C SER A 74 -0.59 20.63 -3.39
N GLY A 75 0.12 19.49 -3.48
CA GLY A 75 1.55 19.41 -3.24
C GLY A 75 1.94 19.24 -1.76
N PHE A 76 0.98 19.11 -0.84
CA PHE A 76 1.27 19.02 0.60
C PHE A 76 2.24 17.88 0.96
N PHE A 77 2.15 16.75 0.27
CA PHE A 77 3.00 15.58 0.52
C PHE A 77 4.24 15.52 -0.39
N GLU A 78 4.42 16.44 -1.34
CA GLU A 78 5.58 16.39 -2.26
C GLU A 78 6.94 16.36 -1.54
N PRO A 79 7.21 17.20 -0.52
CA PRO A 79 8.51 17.15 0.16
C PRO A 79 8.79 15.80 0.84
N LEU A 80 7.73 15.15 1.37
CA LEU A 80 7.85 13.81 1.92
C LEU A 80 8.17 12.80 0.82
N LEU A 81 7.41 12.80 -0.28
CA LEU A 81 7.57 11.83 -1.36
C LEU A 81 8.94 11.99 -2.06
N GLU A 82 9.42 13.21 -2.25
CA GLU A 82 10.77 13.49 -2.75
C GLU A 82 11.84 12.90 -1.83
N ALA A 83 11.70 13.03 -0.51
CA ALA A 83 12.61 12.46 0.46
C ALA A 83 12.66 10.93 0.44
N LEU A 84 11.61 10.26 -0.07
CA LEU A 84 11.57 8.80 -0.17
C LEU A 84 12.29 8.27 -1.43
N LEU A 85 12.39 9.04 -2.50
CA LEU A 85 12.94 8.57 -3.79
C LEU A 85 14.33 7.91 -3.71
N PRO A 86 15.31 8.42 -2.92
CA PRO A 86 16.62 7.78 -2.82
C PRO A 86 16.58 6.33 -2.29
N TYR A 87 15.55 5.98 -1.53
CA TYR A 87 15.37 4.66 -0.94
C TYR A 87 14.65 3.67 -1.86
N LEU A 88 14.12 4.13 -2.99
CA LEU A 88 13.33 3.32 -3.92
C LEU A 88 14.12 2.91 -5.18
N SER A 89 15.35 3.39 -5.32
CA SER A 89 16.24 3.06 -6.44
C SER A 89 16.96 1.72 -6.22
N GLY A 90 17.29 1.02 -7.31
CA GLY A 90 18.16 -0.16 -7.27
C GLY A 90 17.44 -1.51 -7.27
N ASN A 91 16.10 -1.54 -7.30
CA ASN A 91 15.30 -2.77 -7.39
C ASN A 91 14.24 -2.69 -8.51
N GLU A 92 14.64 -2.21 -9.68
CA GLU A 92 13.72 -1.87 -10.79
C GLU A 92 12.95 -3.08 -11.36
N GLU A 93 13.44 -4.30 -11.14
CA GLU A 93 12.78 -5.53 -11.58
C GLU A 93 11.73 -6.06 -10.60
N LYS A 94 11.74 -5.56 -9.36
CA LYS A 94 10.85 -6.02 -8.27
C LYS A 94 9.82 -4.97 -7.90
N PHE A 95 8.72 -5.42 -7.30
CA PHE A 95 7.64 -4.52 -6.91
C PHE A 95 8.06 -3.48 -5.89
N ILE A 96 7.56 -2.26 -6.09
CA ILE A 96 7.40 -1.26 -5.03
C ILE A 96 5.92 -1.28 -4.63
N VAL A 97 5.63 -1.53 -3.36
CA VAL A 97 4.27 -1.68 -2.85
C VAL A 97 3.99 -0.63 -1.79
N ASP A 98 2.96 0.19 -2.00
CA ASP A 98 2.42 1.09 -0.98
C ASP A 98 1.34 0.35 -0.17
N ILE A 99 1.66 0.05 1.09
CA ILE A 99 0.81 -0.71 2.01
C ILE A 99 -0.01 0.28 2.85
N GLY A 100 -1.33 0.30 2.62
CA GLY A 100 -2.24 1.33 3.13
C GLY A 100 -2.27 2.55 2.21
N CYS A 101 -2.34 2.32 0.90
CA CYS A 101 -2.20 3.36 -0.13
C CYS A 101 -3.38 4.34 -0.18
N GLY A 102 -4.51 4.02 0.47
CA GLY A 102 -5.73 4.82 0.40
C GLY A 102 -6.22 5.01 -1.05
N GLU A 103 -6.34 6.26 -1.48
CA GLU A 103 -6.81 6.65 -2.82
C GLU A 103 -5.70 6.65 -3.89
N GLY A 104 -4.49 6.17 -3.54
CA GLY A 104 -3.41 5.88 -4.50
C GLY A 104 -2.60 7.07 -4.99
N SER A 105 -2.81 8.28 -4.48
CA SER A 105 -2.09 9.48 -4.95
C SER A 105 -0.58 9.41 -4.76
N HIS A 106 -0.10 8.82 -3.66
CA HIS A 106 1.33 8.63 -3.43
C HIS A 106 1.95 7.71 -4.50
N VAL A 107 1.30 6.57 -4.78
CA VAL A 107 1.73 5.63 -5.82
C VAL A 107 1.75 6.31 -7.20
N SER A 108 0.71 7.09 -7.51
CA SER A 108 0.63 7.84 -8.77
C SER A 108 1.74 8.89 -8.87
N TRP A 109 2.05 9.60 -7.79
CA TRP A 109 3.16 10.55 -7.79
C TRP A 109 4.49 9.86 -8.05
N LEU A 110 4.75 8.76 -7.34
CA LEU A 110 5.99 7.96 -7.48
C LEU A 110 6.15 7.37 -8.89
N SER A 111 5.06 7.01 -9.56
CA SER A 111 5.10 6.43 -10.92
C SER A 111 5.78 7.34 -11.96
N LYS A 112 5.93 8.62 -11.67
CA LYS A 112 6.62 9.58 -12.53
C LYS A 112 8.16 9.48 -12.43
N PHE A 113 8.67 8.88 -11.37
CA PHE A 113 10.10 8.90 -11.00
C PHE A 113 10.73 7.52 -10.95
N VAL A 114 9.95 6.45 -10.75
CA VAL A 114 10.46 5.08 -10.65
C VAL A 114 10.03 4.24 -11.85
N GLN A 115 10.88 3.29 -12.25
CA GLN A 115 10.61 2.37 -13.37
C GLN A 115 10.09 0.99 -12.88
N ALA A 116 10.21 0.71 -11.59
CA ALA A 116 9.76 -0.53 -10.99
C ALA A 116 8.24 -0.72 -11.13
N PRO A 117 7.73 -1.95 -11.23
CA PRO A 117 6.30 -2.22 -11.19
C PRO A 117 5.70 -1.78 -9.85
N LEU A 118 4.66 -0.94 -9.91
CA LEU A 118 4.03 -0.33 -8.74
C LEU A 118 2.72 -1.01 -8.38
N CYS A 119 2.54 -1.26 -7.10
CA CYS A 119 1.27 -1.70 -6.53
C CYS A 119 0.84 -0.79 -5.37
N GLY A 120 -0.46 -0.58 -5.23
CA GLY A 120 -1.07 -0.01 -4.05
C GLY A 120 -2.09 -0.97 -3.46
N MET A 121 -2.01 -1.22 -2.16
CA MET A 121 -3.01 -2.02 -1.47
C MET A 121 -3.59 -1.27 -0.27
N ASP A 122 -4.86 -1.49 -0.04
CA ASP A 122 -5.56 -0.97 1.14
C ASP A 122 -6.67 -1.93 1.56
N ILE A 123 -7.04 -1.85 2.82
CA ILE A 123 -8.20 -2.58 3.37
C ILE A 123 -9.52 -1.86 3.08
N ALA A 124 -9.47 -0.56 2.83
CA ALA A 124 -10.62 0.29 2.59
C ALA A 124 -11.06 0.25 1.11
N LYS A 125 -12.26 -0.29 0.88
CA LYS A 125 -12.84 -0.43 -0.46
C LYS A 125 -12.97 0.91 -1.20
N GLU A 126 -13.36 1.97 -0.49
CA GLU A 126 -13.54 3.29 -1.10
C GLU A 126 -12.22 3.92 -1.55
N GLY A 127 -11.12 3.71 -0.80
CA GLY A 127 -9.79 4.13 -1.20
C GLY A 127 -9.36 3.45 -2.51
N ILE A 128 -9.41 2.12 -2.57
CA ILE A 128 -9.05 1.35 -3.77
C ILE A 128 -9.96 1.68 -4.96
N HIS A 129 -11.24 1.95 -4.69
CA HIS A 129 -12.13 2.43 -5.74
C HIS A 129 -11.63 3.75 -6.36
N GLN A 130 -11.34 4.75 -5.55
CA GLN A 130 -10.83 6.05 -6.03
C GLN A 130 -9.46 5.91 -6.70
N ALA A 131 -8.53 5.16 -6.10
CA ALA A 131 -7.24 4.86 -6.69
C ALA A 131 -7.36 4.31 -8.12
N SER A 132 -8.26 3.34 -8.33
CA SER A 132 -8.49 2.76 -9.64
C SER A 132 -9.18 3.72 -10.62
N VAL A 133 -10.06 4.61 -10.14
CA VAL A 133 -10.71 5.61 -11.00
C VAL A 133 -9.69 6.60 -11.54
N HIS A 134 -8.83 7.11 -10.68
CA HIS A 134 -7.85 8.13 -11.03
C HIS A 134 -6.61 7.55 -11.71
N PHE A 135 -6.08 6.42 -11.23
CA PHE A 135 -4.72 5.97 -11.52
C PHE A 135 -4.60 4.53 -12.03
N GLY A 136 -5.70 3.85 -12.32
CA GLY A 136 -5.75 2.41 -12.62
C GLY A 136 -5.04 1.93 -13.90
N ASN A 137 -4.20 2.75 -14.55
CA ASN A 137 -3.29 2.36 -15.64
C ASN A 137 -1.83 2.73 -15.31
N GLN A 138 -1.57 3.24 -14.10
CA GLN A 138 -0.24 3.64 -13.65
C GLN A 138 0.34 2.62 -12.65
N ALA A 139 -0.54 1.95 -11.90
CA ALA A 139 -0.19 0.94 -10.93
C ALA A 139 -1.34 -0.05 -10.74
N LEU A 140 -1.07 -1.22 -10.20
CA LEU A 140 -2.09 -2.18 -9.81
C LEU A 140 -2.61 -1.85 -8.41
N PHE A 141 -3.93 -1.65 -8.29
CA PHE A 141 -4.59 -1.40 -7.00
C PHE A 141 -5.48 -2.57 -6.61
N PHE A 142 -5.40 -2.99 -5.35
CA PHE A 142 -6.22 -4.10 -4.86
C PHE A 142 -6.54 -3.99 -3.37
N LEU A 143 -7.67 -4.59 -3.01
CA LEU A 143 -8.02 -4.81 -1.61
C LEU A 143 -7.16 -5.92 -1.04
N GLY A 144 -6.45 -5.62 0.05
CA GLY A 144 -5.54 -6.54 0.71
C GLY A 144 -5.45 -6.28 2.21
N ASP A 145 -5.06 -7.32 2.95
CA ASP A 145 -4.81 -7.25 4.39
C ASP A 145 -3.30 -7.27 4.64
N LEU A 146 -2.79 -6.28 5.36
CA LEU A 146 -1.38 -6.21 5.73
C LEU A 146 -0.92 -7.37 6.64
N ALA A 147 -1.85 -8.07 7.27
CA ALA A 147 -1.57 -9.28 8.04
C ALA A 147 -1.46 -10.55 7.17
N ASN A 148 -1.74 -10.46 5.87
CA ASN A 148 -1.66 -11.56 4.92
C ASN A 148 -1.43 -11.02 3.51
N LEU A 149 -0.22 -10.51 3.27
CA LEU A 149 0.14 -9.90 2.00
C LEU A 149 0.08 -10.92 0.85
N PRO A 150 -0.62 -10.61 -0.26
CA PRO A 150 -0.79 -11.53 -1.38
C PRO A 150 0.44 -11.56 -2.32
N PHE A 151 1.62 -11.44 -1.75
CA PHE A 151 2.90 -11.49 -2.45
C PHE A 151 3.67 -12.74 -2.04
N ALA A 152 4.38 -13.33 -2.98
CA ALA A 152 5.32 -14.42 -2.73
C ALA A 152 6.46 -13.94 -1.82
N ASP A 153 7.15 -14.88 -1.18
CA ASP A 153 8.33 -14.57 -0.40
C ASP A 153 9.40 -13.91 -1.27
N GLU A 154 10.09 -12.91 -0.75
CA GLU A 154 11.20 -12.21 -1.40
C GLU A 154 10.88 -11.59 -2.78
N SER A 155 9.61 -11.26 -3.04
CA SER A 155 9.14 -10.74 -4.33
C SER A 155 9.13 -9.22 -4.45
N CYS A 156 9.22 -8.49 -3.33
CA CYS A 156 9.15 -7.03 -3.30
C CYS A 156 10.54 -6.40 -3.13
N GLY A 157 10.86 -5.41 -3.95
CA GLY A 157 12.10 -4.62 -3.85
C GLY A 157 11.99 -3.50 -2.82
N ALA A 158 10.82 -2.91 -2.69
CA ALA A 158 10.56 -1.91 -1.65
C ALA A 158 9.11 -1.97 -1.16
N LEU A 159 8.93 -1.71 0.13
CA LEU A 159 7.64 -1.51 0.76
C LEU A 159 7.56 -0.10 1.32
N LEU A 160 6.49 0.60 1.00
CA LEU A 160 6.11 1.86 1.61
C LEU A 160 5.02 1.61 2.63
N ASN A 161 5.16 2.18 3.81
CA ASN A 161 4.19 2.10 4.89
C ASN A 161 4.05 3.51 5.52
N ILE A 162 3.24 4.36 4.87
CA ILE A 162 3.13 5.78 5.17
C ILE A 162 1.93 6.02 6.06
N LEU A 163 2.16 6.40 7.33
CA LEU A 163 1.13 6.75 8.32
C LEU A 163 0.05 5.67 8.51
N THR A 164 0.42 4.40 8.37
CA THR A 164 -0.48 3.25 8.45
C THR A 164 0.08 2.19 9.41
N PRO A 165 -0.75 1.26 9.95
CA PRO A 165 -0.28 0.15 10.78
C PRO A 165 0.75 -0.73 10.06
N SER A 166 1.48 -1.53 10.83
CA SER A 166 2.55 -2.40 10.31
C SER A 166 2.39 -3.85 10.78
N ASN A 167 2.76 -4.78 9.91
CA ASN A 167 3.01 -6.17 10.24
C ASN A 167 4.42 -6.54 9.75
N TYR A 168 5.40 -6.42 10.65
CA TYR A 168 6.81 -6.60 10.27
C TYR A 168 7.12 -8.03 9.83
N GLN A 169 6.44 -9.04 10.37
CA GLN A 169 6.62 -10.44 9.95
C GLN A 169 6.28 -10.60 8.46
N GLU A 170 5.13 -10.08 8.02
CA GLU A 170 4.74 -10.11 6.61
C GLU A 170 5.63 -9.22 5.75
N PHE A 171 6.05 -8.05 6.25
CA PHE A 171 6.94 -7.17 5.52
C PHE A 171 8.30 -7.84 5.25
N MET A 172 8.91 -8.44 6.27
CA MET A 172 10.18 -9.16 6.12
C MET A 172 10.06 -10.40 5.23
N ARG A 173 8.91 -11.08 5.23
CA ARG A 173 8.66 -12.23 4.37
C ARG A 173 8.66 -11.86 2.89
N VAL A 174 8.01 -10.75 2.51
CA VAL A 174 7.85 -10.36 1.10
C VAL A 174 9.01 -9.55 0.55
N LEU A 175 9.80 -8.91 1.40
CA LEU A 175 10.98 -8.16 0.98
C LEU A 175 12.06 -9.11 0.46
N ALA A 176 12.57 -8.79 -0.72
CA ALA A 176 13.71 -9.47 -1.30
C ALA A 176 15.00 -9.18 -0.50
N PRO A 177 16.02 -10.04 -0.60
CA PRO A 177 17.35 -9.71 -0.08
C PRO A 177 17.84 -8.36 -0.62
N GLY A 178 18.23 -7.45 0.27
CA GLY A 178 18.59 -6.07 -0.08
C GLY A 178 17.41 -5.15 -0.37
N GLY A 179 16.18 -5.63 -0.23
CA GLY A 179 14.97 -4.80 -0.36
C GLY A 179 14.82 -3.81 0.80
N THR A 180 14.06 -2.75 0.56
CA THR A 180 13.94 -1.62 1.48
C THR A 180 12.52 -1.53 2.06
N LEU A 181 12.41 -1.41 3.38
CA LEU A 181 11.18 -0.97 4.05
C LEU A 181 11.29 0.52 4.39
N VAL A 182 10.40 1.31 3.83
CA VAL A 182 10.27 2.73 4.18
C VAL A 182 9.05 2.92 5.06
N LYS A 183 9.26 3.16 6.35
CA LYS A 183 8.22 3.45 7.32
C LYS A 183 8.18 4.93 7.65
N VAL A 184 7.04 5.57 7.38
CA VAL A 184 6.78 6.96 7.80
C VAL A 184 5.85 6.95 8.99
N ILE A 185 6.29 7.57 10.08
CA ILE A 185 5.51 7.75 11.31
C ILE A 185 5.34 9.24 11.63
N PRO A 186 4.23 9.63 12.28
CA PRO A 186 4.09 11.02 12.70
C PRO A 186 5.12 11.37 13.78
N GLY A 187 5.73 12.55 13.68
CA GLY A 187 6.50 13.12 14.79
C GLY A 187 5.61 13.54 15.96
N ASN A 188 6.20 13.79 17.14
CA ASN A 188 5.43 14.21 18.31
C ASN A 188 4.66 15.51 18.09
N ASP A 189 5.17 16.39 17.24
CA ASP A 189 4.56 17.68 16.89
C ASP A 189 3.65 17.60 15.66
N TYR A 190 3.39 16.40 15.15
CA TYR A 190 2.56 16.21 13.97
C TYR A 190 1.16 16.82 14.16
N LEU A 191 0.86 17.84 13.33
CA LEU A 191 -0.40 18.62 13.35
C LEU A 191 -0.70 19.24 14.73
N ALA A 192 0.31 19.64 15.52
CA ALA A 192 0.13 20.14 16.89
C ALA A 192 -0.81 21.34 16.96
N GLU A 193 -0.64 22.33 16.07
CA GLU A 193 -1.48 23.53 16.03
C GLU A 193 -2.93 23.18 15.69
N LEU A 194 -3.13 22.28 14.72
CA LEU A 194 -4.45 21.81 14.32
C LEU A 194 -5.12 21.03 15.45
N ARG A 195 -4.38 20.15 16.13
CA ARG A 195 -4.88 19.39 17.30
C ARG A 195 -5.31 20.31 18.42
N GLN A 196 -4.54 21.33 18.73
CA GLN A 196 -4.88 22.34 19.74
C GLN A 196 -6.17 23.09 19.40
N GLN A 197 -6.39 23.39 18.12
CA GLN A 197 -7.60 24.07 17.65
C GLN A 197 -8.84 23.17 17.68
N LEU A 198 -8.72 21.94 17.21
CA LEU A 198 -9.85 21.00 17.07
C LEU A 198 -10.25 20.37 18.41
N TYR A 199 -9.29 20.13 19.30
CA TYR A 199 -9.54 19.42 20.56
C TYR A 199 -9.46 20.30 21.79
N ARG A 200 -9.93 21.54 21.70
CA ARG A 200 -9.89 22.51 22.83
C ARG A 200 -10.51 22.00 24.11
N SER A 201 -11.55 21.18 24.02
CA SER A 201 -12.27 20.59 25.15
C SER A 201 -11.76 19.21 25.58
N ASN A 202 -10.73 18.67 24.90
CA ASN A 202 -10.17 17.35 25.18
C ASN A 202 -8.63 17.41 25.20
N PRO A 203 -8.00 17.73 26.34
CA PRO A 203 -6.54 17.88 26.45
C PRO A 203 -5.74 16.63 26.06
N GLU A 204 -6.26 15.44 26.30
CA GLU A 204 -5.58 14.17 25.94
C GLU A 204 -5.38 14.01 24.44
N LYS A 205 -6.32 14.54 23.63
CA LYS A 205 -6.21 14.52 22.17
C LYS A 205 -5.35 15.64 21.59
N GLN A 206 -4.96 16.64 22.40
CA GLN A 206 -4.09 17.73 21.96
C GLN A 206 -2.63 17.29 21.84
N THR A 207 -2.21 16.29 22.62
CA THR A 207 -0.87 15.72 22.60
C THR A 207 -0.84 14.42 21.79
N TYR A 208 0.32 14.08 21.26
CA TYR A 208 0.59 12.83 20.57
C TYR A 208 1.99 12.34 20.94
N SER A 209 2.14 11.04 21.13
CA SER A 209 3.44 10.39 21.32
C SER A 209 3.59 9.29 20.31
N ASN A 210 4.75 9.19 19.68
CA ASN A 210 5.13 8.10 18.77
C ASN A 210 6.08 7.09 19.43
N ALA A 211 6.30 7.19 20.75
CA ALA A 211 7.27 6.36 21.48
C ALA A 211 7.03 4.86 21.30
N ASP A 212 5.78 4.40 21.46
CA ASP A 212 5.41 2.99 21.31
C ASP A 212 5.67 2.47 19.87
N ILE A 213 5.44 3.34 18.87
CA ILE A 213 5.70 2.98 17.47
C ILE A 213 7.20 2.87 17.22
N LEU A 214 7.99 3.80 17.74
CA LEU A 214 9.45 3.79 17.62
C LEU A 214 10.06 2.57 18.33
N GLU A 215 9.64 2.27 19.56
CA GLU A 215 10.06 1.09 20.29
C GLU A 215 9.77 -0.19 19.50
N ARG A 216 8.58 -0.29 18.91
CA ARG A 216 8.21 -1.42 18.07
C ARG A 216 9.06 -1.52 16.80
N VAL A 217 9.33 -0.40 16.11
CA VAL A 217 10.23 -0.40 14.95
C VAL A 217 11.62 -0.91 15.35
N GLN A 218 12.19 -0.41 16.43
CA GLN A 218 13.51 -0.80 16.91
C GLN A 218 13.58 -2.27 17.31
N SER A 219 12.52 -2.81 17.94
CA SER A 219 12.48 -4.20 18.36
C SER A 219 12.32 -5.18 17.20
N GLU A 220 11.49 -4.83 16.20
CA GLU A 220 11.15 -5.71 15.07
C GLU A 220 12.14 -5.55 13.89
N CYS A 221 12.81 -4.39 13.79
CA CYS A 221 13.76 -4.06 12.73
C CYS A 221 15.06 -3.50 13.34
N PRO A 222 15.89 -4.33 14.00
CA PRO A 222 17.06 -3.85 14.74
C PRO A 222 18.19 -3.29 13.84
N GLN A 223 18.04 -3.33 12.53
CA GLN A 223 19.00 -2.80 11.56
C GLN A 223 18.61 -1.41 11.00
N VAL A 224 17.58 -0.80 11.55
CA VAL A 224 17.10 0.54 11.15
C VAL A 224 17.79 1.63 11.97
#